data_37147d5f6d708eec6b60f0efcba3e38c
#
_entry.id   37147d5f6d708eec6b60f0efcba3e38c
#
_cell.length_a   1.000
_cell.length_b   1.000
_cell.length_c   1.000
_cell.angle_alpha   90.00
_cell.angle_beta   90.00
_cell.angle_gamma   90.00
#
_symmetry.space_group_name_H-M   'P 1'
#
loop_
_entity.id
_entity.type
_entity.pdbx_description
1 polymer ?
#
loop_
_entity_poly.entity_id
_entity_poly.type
_entity_poly.pdbx_seq_one_letter_code
_entity_poly.pdbx_strand_id
1 'polypeptide(L)'
;RDCLLSRGLGDVYKRQVDMSTGSLGQGLSAAVGMAIASKMDSAGCRVYCLLGDGEIDEGQIWEATMTASKYKLDNLCIILDNNGLQIDGKIEEVAGLTNIEGKFSNFGLKVINVDGHNIPNLIDAFDTAKQTKGVPTIIIAKTIKGKGVSFMEGKAEWHGKAPKQEEYEKAIEELRRGVE
;
A
#
# COMPACT_ATOMS: atom_id res chain seq x y z
N ARG A 1 8.23 13.07 -15.69
CA ARG A 1 9.54 12.88 -14.98
C ARG A 1 9.24 12.20 -13.67
N ASP A 2 9.69 10.96 -13.56
CA ASP A 2 9.61 10.23 -12.30
C ASP A 2 10.50 10.91 -11.28
N CYS A 3 9.95 11.21 -10.10
CA CYS A 3 10.71 11.85 -9.04
C CYS A 3 11.63 10.82 -8.40
N LEU A 4 12.89 10.82 -8.80
CA LEU A 4 13.89 9.85 -8.41
C LEU A 4 14.55 10.27 -7.09
N LEU A 5 14.10 9.76 -5.98
CA LEU A 5 14.78 9.84 -4.68
C LEU A 5 15.04 8.44 -4.10
N SER A 6 15.67 7.58 -4.86
CA SER A 6 16.23 6.34 -4.32
C SER A 6 17.71 6.28 -4.61
N ARG A 7 18.52 6.56 -3.61
CA ARG A 7 19.94 6.24 -3.60
C ARG A 7 20.16 5.03 -2.68
N GLY A 8 19.67 3.88 -3.10
CA GLY A 8 19.92 2.64 -2.39
C GLY A 8 20.24 1.52 -3.36
N LEU A 9 21.44 0.98 -3.25
CA LEU A 9 21.88 -0.26 -3.87
C LEU A 9 21.85 -0.33 -5.42
N GLY A 10 22.76 0.38 -6.03
CA GLY A 10 23.71 -0.11 -7.00
C GLY A 10 23.26 -0.66 -8.33
N ASP A 11 22.00 -0.55 -8.77
CA ASP A 11 21.68 -0.97 -10.13
C ASP A 11 20.53 -0.13 -10.70
N VAL A 12 20.81 0.61 -11.78
CA VAL A 12 19.87 1.52 -12.45
C VAL A 12 18.60 0.78 -12.90
N TYR A 13 18.67 -0.51 -13.07
CA TYR A 13 17.56 -1.36 -13.52
C TYR A 13 16.65 -1.89 -12.40
N LYS A 14 16.98 -1.66 -11.13
CA LYS A 14 16.26 -2.21 -9.96
C LYS A 14 15.61 -1.17 -9.06
N ARG A 15 15.40 0.06 -9.54
CA ARG A 15 14.67 1.07 -8.78
C ARG A 15 13.17 0.78 -8.84
N GLN A 16 12.71 -0.10 -8.00
CA GLN A 16 11.29 -0.45 -7.88
C GLN A 16 10.57 0.43 -6.86
N VAL A 17 11.29 0.94 -5.86
CA VAL A 17 10.77 1.73 -4.75
C VAL A 17 11.74 2.84 -4.41
N ASP A 18 11.25 4.09 -4.28
CA ASP A 18 12.09 5.25 -3.93
C ASP A 18 12.49 5.25 -2.45
N MET A 19 11.58 4.82 -1.57
CA MET A 19 11.81 4.70 -0.15
C MET A 19 11.05 3.52 0.43
N SER A 20 11.71 2.69 1.22
CA SER A 20 11.09 1.64 2.03
C SER A 20 11.43 1.85 3.50
N THR A 21 10.53 1.47 4.40
CA THR A 21 10.71 1.58 5.84
C THR A 21 10.08 0.39 6.55
N GLY A 22 10.78 -0.17 7.55
CA GLY A 22 10.24 -1.19 8.46
C GLY A 22 9.62 -0.56 9.72
N SER A 23 9.81 0.75 9.93
CA SER A 23 9.15 1.49 11.00
C SER A 23 7.75 1.87 10.53
N LEU A 24 6.75 1.12 11.00
CA LEU A 24 5.37 1.26 10.57
C LEU A 24 4.86 2.69 10.78
N GLY A 25 4.07 3.19 9.81
CA GLY A 25 3.51 4.54 9.82
C GLY A 25 4.44 5.64 9.29
N GLN A 26 5.76 5.45 9.29
CA GLN A 26 6.71 6.50 8.86
C GLN A 26 6.68 6.75 7.35
N GLY A 27 6.42 5.72 6.57
CA GLY A 27 6.38 5.80 5.11
C GLY A 27 5.35 6.82 4.59
N LEU A 28 4.18 6.87 5.20
CA LEU A 28 3.14 7.83 4.79
C LEU A 28 3.54 9.27 5.08
N SER A 29 4.18 9.55 6.22
CA SER A 29 4.68 10.89 6.55
C SER A 29 5.74 11.36 5.56
N ALA A 30 6.66 10.48 5.16
CA ALA A 30 7.65 10.77 4.13
C ALA A 30 6.97 11.05 2.77
N ALA A 31 5.99 10.23 2.38
CA ALA A 31 5.21 10.41 1.15
C ALA A 31 4.45 11.75 1.13
N VAL A 32 3.87 12.15 2.25
CA VAL A 32 3.25 13.49 2.42
C VAL A 32 4.27 14.59 2.19
N GLY A 33 5.46 14.49 2.77
CA GLY A 33 6.55 15.44 2.54
C GLY A 33 6.96 15.55 1.07
N MET A 34 7.12 14.39 0.40
CA MET A 34 7.43 14.35 -1.03
C MET A 34 6.32 14.98 -1.89
N ALA A 35 5.05 14.72 -1.55
CA ALA A 35 3.91 15.27 -2.27
C ALA A 35 3.81 16.81 -2.10
N ILE A 36 4.09 17.33 -0.90
CA ILE A 36 4.17 18.77 -0.63
C ILE A 36 5.30 19.39 -1.45
N ALA A 37 6.51 18.84 -1.38
CA ALA A 37 7.67 19.34 -2.13
C ALA A 37 7.38 19.37 -3.63
N SER A 38 6.81 18.30 -4.20
CA SER A 38 6.43 18.27 -5.62
C SER A 38 5.46 19.39 -6.01
N LYS A 39 4.50 19.73 -5.13
CA LYS A 39 3.58 20.86 -5.37
C LYS A 39 4.27 22.21 -5.24
N MET A 40 5.13 22.40 -4.25
CA MET A 40 5.88 23.65 -4.05
C MET A 40 6.81 23.95 -5.24
N ASP A 41 7.50 22.94 -5.72
CA ASP A 41 8.45 23.05 -6.84
C ASP A 41 7.77 23.00 -8.21
N SER A 42 6.43 22.82 -8.26
CA SER A 42 5.69 22.61 -9.49
C SER A 42 6.27 21.47 -10.35
N ALA A 43 6.83 20.44 -9.69
CA ALA A 43 7.52 19.33 -10.34
C ALA A 43 6.58 18.37 -11.09
N GLY A 44 5.28 18.38 -10.76
CA GLY A 44 4.26 17.54 -11.39
C GLY A 44 4.35 16.05 -11.03
N CYS A 45 5.14 15.69 -10.02
CA CYS A 45 5.26 14.30 -9.57
C CYS A 45 4.00 13.84 -8.83
N ARG A 46 3.63 12.58 -9.07
CA ARG A 46 2.69 11.85 -8.21
C ARG A 46 3.46 10.95 -7.26
N VAL A 47 2.96 10.88 -6.04
CA VAL A 47 3.51 10.03 -4.97
C VAL A 47 2.53 8.91 -4.69
N TYR A 48 3.03 7.68 -4.67
CA TYR A 48 2.29 6.49 -4.29
C TYR A 48 2.87 5.93 -3.00
N CYS A 49 2.02 5.62 -2.03
CA CYS A 49 2.42 5.05 -0.74
C CYS A 49 1.65 3.76 -0.48
N LEU A 50 2.35 2.64 -0.38
CA LEU A 50 1.77 1.35 -0.04
C LEU A 50 1.81 1.17 1.49
N LEU A 51 0.68 0.84 2.07
CA LEU A 51 0.49 0.55 3.49
C LEU A 51 -0.07 -0.87 3.68
N GLY A 52 0.32 -1.51 4.77
CA GLY A 52 -0.36 -2.70 5.27
C GLY A 52 -1.55 -2.34 6.17
N ASP A 53 -2.50 -3.25 6.28
CA ASP A 53 -3.67 -3.03 7.13
C ASP A 53 -3.36 -3.04 8.64
N GLY A 54 -2.37 -3.83 9.10
CA GLY A 54 -1.85 -3.70 10.46
C GLY A 54 -1.07 -2.40 10.69
N GLU A 55 -0.51 -1.80 9.65
CA GLU A 55 0.22 -0.53 9.75
C GLU A 55 -0.70 0.66 10.05
N ILE A 56 -1.95 0.61 9.62
CA ILE A 56 -2.90 1.71 9.89
C ILE A 56 -3.35 1.80 11.36
N ASP A 57 -2.97 0.84 12.21
CA ASP A 57 -3.14 0.95 13.66
C ASP A 57 -2.20 2.00 14.28
N GLU A 58 -1.12 2.38 13.58
CA GLU A 58 -0.18 3.41 14.03
C GLU A 58 -0.81 4.81 13.98
N GLY A 59 -0.70 5.56 15.08
CA GLY A 59 -1.23 6.93 15.19
C GLY A 59 -0.67 7.87 14.12
N GLN A 60 0.58 7.67 13.72
CA GLN A 60 1.25 8.46 12.68
C GLN A 60 0.55 8.41 11.31
N ILE A 61 -0.11 7.32 10.97
CA ILE A 61 -0.91 7.23 9.73
C ILE A 61 -2.02 8.29 9.74
N TRP A 62 -2.69 8.47 10.87
CA TRP A 62 -3.80 9.42 11.01
C TRP A 62 -3.32 10.86 11.02
N GLU A 63 -2.19 11.15 11.66
CA GLU A 63 -1.55 12.45 11.64
C GLU A 63 -1.12 12.84 10.22
N ALA A 64 -0.48 11.92 9.49
CA ALA A 64 -0.09 12.13 8.11
C ALA A 64 -1.31 12.31 7.19
N THR A 65 -2.39 11.54 7.42
CA THR A 65 -3.64 11.64 6.68
C THR A 65 -4.30 13.01 6.86
N MET A 66 -4.35 13.54 8.11
CA MET A 66 -4.84 14.91 8.37
C MET A 66 -4.01 15.95 7.63
N THR A 67 -2.69 15.80 7.62
CA THR A 67 -1.78 16.70 6.91
C THR A 67 -2.02 16.65 5.40
N ALA A 68 -2.14 15.45 4.83
CA ALA A 68 -2.43 15.26 3.41
C ALA A 68 -3.74 15.92 2.98
N SER A 69 -4.78 15.77 3.79
CA SER A 69 -6.09 16.39 3.57
C SER A 69 -6.02 17.92 3.67
N LYS A 70 -5.36 18.45 4.72
CA LYS A 70 -5.18 19.89 4.95
C LYS A 70 -4.51 20.58 3.75
N TYR A 71 -3.47 19.96 3.18
CA TYR A 71 -2.74 20.50 2.04
C TYR A 71 -3.33 20.09 0.69
N LYS A 72 -4.47 19.39 0.68
CA LYS A 72 -5.17 18.96 -0.54
C LYS A 72 -4.22 18.27 -1.52
N LEU A 73 -3.50 17.26 -1.04
CA LEU A 73 -2.47 16.57 -1.80
C LEU A 73 -3.07 15.60 -2.82
N ASP A 74 -3.70 16.12 -3.85
CA ASP A 74 -4.28 15.34 -4.95
C ASP A 74 -3.25 14.63 -5.83
N ASN A 75 -1.97 14.89 -5.59
CA ASN A 75 -0.84 14.16 -6.14
C ASN A 75 -0.35 13.00 -5.24
N LEU A 76 -1.01 12.75 -4.10
CA LEU A 76 -0.75 11.60 -3.23
C LEU A 76 -1.85 10.55 -3.43
N CYS A 77 -1.42 9.32 -3.73
CA CYS A 77 -2.27 8.13 -3.78
C CYS A 77 -1.75 7.11 -2.77
N ILE A 78 -2.55 6.81 -1.77
CA ILE A 78 -2.27 5.77 -0.78
C ILE A 78 -2.89 4.47 -1.31
N ILE A 79 -2.18 3.36 -1.19
CA ILE A 79 -2.69 2.02 -1.47
C ILE A 79 -2.66 1.24 -0.17
N LEU A 80 -3.79 0.71 0.26
CA LEU A 80 -3.89 -0.13 1.45
C LEU A 80 -4.02 -1.59 1.03
N ASP A 81 -3.02 -2.40 1.35
CA ASP A 81 -3.09 -3.86 1.26
C ASP A 81 -3.96 -4.38 2.41
N ASN A 82 -5.25 -4.53 2.13
CA ASN A 82 -6.25 -4.94 3.12
C ASN A 82 -6.47 -6.46 3.04
N ASN A 83 -5.55 -7.22 3.62
CA ASN A 83 -5.60 -8.69 3.64
C ASN A 83 -6.19 -9.28 4.94
N GLY A 84 -6.48 -8.46 5.93
CA GLY A 84 -7.11 -8.85 7.20
C GLY A 84 -6.15 -9.55 8.18
N LEU A 85 -4.85 -9.57 7.90
CA LEU A 85 -3.85 -10.26 8.72
C LEU A 85 -2.68 -9.34 9.08
N GLN A 86 -2.25 -9.40 10.31
CA GLN A 86 -1.01 -8.81 10.80
C GLN A 86 -0.13 -9.89 11.46
N ILE A 87 1.02 -9.49 12.04
CA ILE A 87 2.03 -10.39 12.58
C ILE A 87 1.44 -11.43 13.53
N ASP A 88 0.58 -10.99 14.45
CA ASP A 88 0.05 -11.80 15.56
C ASP A 88 -1.28 -12.50 15.24
N GLY A 89 -1.86 -12.29 14.07
CA GLY A 89 -3.13 -12.91 13.69
C GLY A 89 -4.05 -12.04 12.85
N LYS A 90 -5.34 -12.23 13.01
CA LYS A 90 -6.35 -11.41 12.33
C LYS A 90 -6.40 -10.02 12.95
N ILE A 91 -6.53 -9.01 12.11
CA ILE A 91 -6.62 -7.61 12.55
C ILE A 91 -7.74 -7.41 13.56
N GLU A 92 -8.91 -8.00 13.33
CA GLU A 92 -10.07 -7.89 14.23
C GLU A 92 -9.80 -8.43 15.66
N GLU A 93 -8.88 -9.39 15.78
CA GLU A 93 -8.55 -10.04 17.07
C GLU A 93 -7.41 -9.30 17.79
N VAL A 94 -6.57 -8.56 17.10
CA VAL A 94 -5.37 -7.90 17.67
C VAL A 94 -5.65 -6.43 18.04
N ALA A 95 -6.00 -5.59 17.09
CA ALA A 95 -6.20 -4.16 17.31
C ALA A 95 -7.38 -3.54 16.55
N GLY A 96 -7.98 -4.29 15.69
CA GLY A 96 -9.24 -4.15 14.97
C GLY A 96 -9.77 -2.76 14.65
N LEU A 97 -9.10 -2.04 13.74
CA LEU A 97 -9.72 -0.85 13.17
C LEU A 97 -10.92 -1.25 12.28
N THR A 98 -12.12 -1.08 12.81
CA THR A 98 -13.36 -1.26 12.05
C THR A 98 -13.66 -0.05 11.17
N ASN A 99 -14.47 -0.23 10.12
CA ASN A 99 -14.91 0.84 9.22
C ASN A 99 -13.76 1.69 8.65
N ILE A 100 -12.77 1.04 8.07
CA ILE A 100 -11.57 1.68 7.48
C ILE A 100 -11.98 2.73 6.45
N GLU A 101 -12.92 2.40 5.56
CA GLU A 101 -13.45 3.31 4.54
C GLU A 101 -14.00 4.60 5.15
N GLY A 102 -14.90 4.47 6.15
CA GLY A 102 -15.49 5.63 6.83
C GLY A 102 -14.45 6.49 7.55
N LYS A 103 -13.44 5.86 8.14
CA LYS A 103 -12.35 6.60 8.80
C LYS A 103 -11.60 7.48 7.80
N PHE A 104 -11.05 6.92 6.72
CA PHE A 104 -10.32 7.72 5.72
C PHE A 104 -11.22 8.75 5.03
N SER A 105 -12.47 8.41 4.74
CA SER A 105 -13.44 9.35 4.18
C SER A 105 -13.69 10.54 5.12
N ASN A 106 -13.85 10.30 6.43
CA ASN A 106 -14.04 11.36 7.42
C ASN A 106 -12.79 12.22 7.61
N PHE A 107 -11.61 11.70 7.34
CA PHE A 107 -10.38 12.50 7.26
C PHE A 107 -10.24 13.28 5.94
N GLY A 108 -11.23 13.19 5.04
CA GLY A 108 -11.29 13.99 3.82
C GLY A 108 -10.57 13.39 2.62
N LEU A 109 -10.32 12.10 2.60
CA LEU A 109 -9.76 11.40 1.44
C LEU A 109 -10.86 10.91 0.50
N LYS A 110 -10.53 10.87 -0.79
CA LYS A 110 -11.30 10.07 -1.75
C LYS A 110 -10.97 8.61 -1.54
N VAL A 111 -11.96 7.80 -1.15
CA VAL A 111 -11.80 6.36 -0.96
C VAL A 111 -12.28 5.61 -2.20
N ILE A 112 -11.50 4.61 -2.62
CA ILE A 112 -11.81 3.69 -3.73
C ILE A 112 -11.58 2.27 -3.21
N ASN A 113 -12.62 1.44 -3.23
CA ASN A 113 -12.51 0.02 -2.86
C ASN A 113 -12.36 -0.83 -4.12
N VAL A 114 -11.40 -1.77 -4.10
CA VAL A 114 -11.14 -2.67 -5.23
C VAL A 114 -10.83 -4.10 -4.77
N ASP A 115 -11.06 -5.06 -5.66
CA ASP A 115 -10.41 -6.37 -5.56
C ASP A 115 -8.94 -6.23 -5.96
N GLY A 116 -8.03 -6.39 -4.98
CA GLY A 116 -6.59 -6.24 -5.17
C GLY A 116 -5.94 -7.34 -6.01
N HIS A 117 -6.69 -8.40 -6.34
CA HIS A 117 -6.24 -9.45 -7.26
C HIS A 117 -6.80 -9.28 -8.67
N ASN A 118 -7.64 -8.26 -8.92
CA ASN A 118 -8.17 -7.93 -10.23
C ASN A 118 -7.38 -6.76 -10.84
N ILE A 119 -6.46 -7.07 -11.76
CA ILE A 119 -5.59 -6.06 -12.37
C ILE A 119 -6.37 -4.98 -13.13
N PRO A 120 -7.38 -5.29 -13.96
CA PRO A 120 -8.24 -4.26 -14.56
C PRO A 120 -8.83 -3.28 -13.54
N ASN A 121 -9.41 -3.78 -12.43
CA ASN A 121 -9.98 -2.94 -11.38
C ASN A 121 -8.92 -2.03 -10.73
N LEU A 122 -7.69 -2.53 -10.54
CA LEU A 122 -6.59 -1.72 -10.03
C LEU A 122 -6.19 -0.61 -11.00
N ILE A 123 -6.13 -0.89 -12.30
CA ILE A 123 -5.83 0.10 -13.34
C ILE A 123 -6.88 1.22 -13.30
N ASP A 124 -8.18 0.87 -13.30
CA ASP A 124 -9.29 1.83 -13.24
C ASP A 124 -9.23 2.69 -11.97
N ALA A 125 -8.87 2.07 -10.83
CA ALA A 125 -8.71 2.79 -9.56
C ALA A 125 -7.55 3.80 -9.61
N PHE A 126 -6.41 3.42 -10.18
CA PHE A 126 -5.28 4.33 -10.37
C PHE A 126 -5.62 5.48 -11.33
N ASP A 127 -6.34 5.21 -12.40
CA ASP A 127 -6.76 6.26 -13.33
C ASP A 127 -7.80 7.19 -12.70
N THR A 128 -8.70 6.67 -11.89
CA THR A 128 -9.62 7.49 -11.07
C THR A 128 -8.83 8.36 -10.09
N ALA A 129 -7.83 7.81 -9.41
CA ALA A 129 -6.97 8.57 -8.50
C ALA A 129 -6.22 9.69 -9.22
N LYS A 130 -5.73 9.47 -10.45
CA LYS A 130 -5.06 10.51 -11.26
C LYS A 130 -6.00 11.66 -11.63
N GLN A 131 -7.27 11.35 -11.88
CA GLN A 131 -8.30 12.33 -12.25
C GLN A 131 -8.84 13.09 -11.03
N THR A 132 -8.76 12.54 -9.83
CA THR A 132 -9.20 13.17 -8.59
C THR A 132 -8.40 14.44 -8.31
N LYS A 133 -9.08 15.57 -8.05
CA LYS A 133 -8.45 16.86 -7.78
C LYS A 133 -8.87 17.41 -6.43
N GLY A 134 -7.96 18.14 -5.80
CA GLY A 134 -8.18 18.87 -4.57
C GLY A 134 -8.24 18.02 -3.29
N VAL A 135 -8.16 16.69 -3.39
CA VAL A 135 -8.14 15.78 -2.23
C VAL A 135 -7.19 14.62 -2.48
N PRO A 136 -6.50 14.11 -1.45
CA PRO A 136 -5.71 12.87 -1.58
C PRO A 136 -6.63 11.66 -1.78
N THR A 137 -6.11 10.62 -2.41
CA THR A 137 -6.87 9.39 -2.69
C THR A 137 -6.28 8.23 -1.90
N ILE A 138 -7.14 7.35 -1.39
CA ILE A 138 -6.77 6.03 -0.90
C ILE A 138 -7.51 4.95 -1.69
N ILE A 139 -6.77 3.96 -2.17
CA ILE A 139 -7.26 2.73 -2.77
C ILE A 139 -7.19 1.63 -1.71
N ILE A 140 -8.33 1.15 -1.26
CA ILE A 140 -8.41 0.00 -0.34
C ILE A 140 -8.49 -1.26 -1.20
N ALA A 141 -7.36 -1.95 -1.34
CA ALA A 141 -7.24 -3.16 -2.13
C ALA A 141 -7.49 -4.37 -1.24
N LYS A 142 -8.64 -5.03 -1.41
CA LYS A 142 -8.92 -6.28 -0.71
C LYS A 142 -8.09 -7.39 -1.33
N THR A 143 -7.21 -7.98 -0.54
CA THR A 143 -6.28 -9.02 -0.96
C THR A 143 -6.37 -10.26 -0.08
N ILE A 144 -5.64 -11.28 -0.46
CA ILE A 144 -5.44 -12.50 0.33
C ILE A 144 -3.93 -12.72 0.46
N LYS A 145 -3.44 -12.72 1.69
CA LYS A 145 -2.03 -12.99 1.98
C LYS A 145 -1.61 -14.35 1.43
N GLY A 146 -0.51 -14.41 0.68
CA GLY A 146 0.00 -15.65 0.10
C GLY A 146 -0.84 -16.22 -1.05
N LYS A 147 -1.68 -15.40 -1.71
CA LYS A 147 -2.56 -15.79 -2.81
C LYS A 147 -1.86 -16.62 -3.86
N GLY A 148 -2.47 -17.76 -4.22
CA GLY A 148 -1.98 -18.67 -5.24
C GLY A 148 -1.02 -19.75 -4.73
N VAL A 149 -0.66 -19.73 -3.43
CA VAL A 149 0.17 -20.76 -2.81
C VAL A 149 -0.62 -21.42 -1.66
N SER A 150 -1.09 -22.65 -1.87
CA SER A 150 -2.07 -23.32 -1.02
C SER A 150 -1.70 -23.41 0.46
N PHE A 151 -0.41 -23.58 0.76
CA PHE A 151 0.09 -23.68 2.13
C PHE A 151 0.43 -22.33 2.78
N MET A 152 0.40 -21.21 2.02
CA MET A 152 0.63 -19.85 2.50
C MET A 152 -0.65 -19.02 2.60
N GLU A 153 -1.64 -19.33 1.75
CA GLU A 153 -2.85 -18.53 1.57
C GLU A 153 -3.62 -18.37 2.89
N GLY A 154 -3.85 -17.10 3.29
CA GLY A 154 -4.60 -16.76 4.50
C GLY A 154 -3.88 -17.04 5.82
N LYS A 155 -2.57 -17.28 5.82
CA LYS A 155 -1.82 -17.65 7.02
C LYS A 155 -0.85 -16.55 7.47
N ALA A 156 -1.06 -16.05 8.69
CA ALA A 156 -0.22 -15.01 9.31
C ALA A 156 1.23 -15.48 9.54
N GLU A 157 1.45 -16.76 9.79
CA GLU A 157 2.79 -17.34 10.05
C GLU A 157 3.83 -17.08 8.95
N TRP A 158 3.37 -16.76 7.73
CA TRP A 158 4.23 -16.41 6.60
C TRP A 158 4.59 -14.92 6.54
N HIS A 159 4.27 -14.15 7.58
CA HIS A 159 4.60 -12.72 7.60
C HIS A 159 6.11 -12.45 7.59
N GLY A 160 6.89 -13.23 8.29
CA GLY A 160 8.36 -13.03 8.39
C GLY A 160 9.16 -14.30 8.13
N LYS A 161 8.56 -15.33 7.55
CA LYS A 161 9.17 -16.64 7.30
C LYS A 161 9.56 -16.80 5.84
N ALA A 162 10.82 -17.10 5.57
CA ALA A 162 11.26 -17.51 4.25
C ALA A 162 10.93 -18.99 4.00
N PRO A 163 10.46 -19.38 2.80
CA PRO A 163 10.21 -20.77 2.47
C PRO A 163 11.53 -21.57 2.42
N LYS A 164 11.49 -22.82 2.86
CA LYS A 164 12.55 -23.80 2.62
C LYS A 164 12.56 -24.21 1.14
N GLN A 165 13.62 -24.90 0.71
CA GLN A 165 13.78 -25.29 -0.69
C GLN A 165 12.60 -26.09 -1.24
N GLU A 166 12.11 -27.06 -0.50
CA GLU A 166 10.95 -27.88 -0.89
C GLU A 166 9.64 -27.07 -0.97
N GLU A 167 9.45 -26.15 0.00
CA GLU A 167 8.31 -25.23 0.03
C GLU A 167 8.35 -24.26 -1.16
N TYR A 168 9.56 -23.76 -1.49
CA TYR A 168 9.79 -22.91 -2.66
C TYR A 168 9.43 -23.64 -3.97
N GLU A 169 9.93 -24.84 -4.18
CA GLU A 169 9.68 -25.63 -5.39
C GLU A 169 8.18 -25.89 -5.56
N LYS A 170 7.49 -26.26 -4.48
CA LYS A 170 6.03 -26.46 -4.49
C LYS A 170 5.28 -25.16 -4.80
N ALA A 171 5.68 -24.03 -4.19
CA ALA A 171 5.05 -22.72 -4.44
C ALA A 171 5.17 -22.32 -5.91
N ILE A 172 6.35 -22.50 -6.52
CA ILE A 172 6.59 -22.20 -7.94
C ILE A 172 5.75 -23.08 -8.84
N GLU A 173 5.59 -24.37 -8.51
CA GLU A 173 4.73 -25.28 -9.27
C GLU A 173 3.26 -24.85 -9.23
N GLU A 174 2.74 -24.50 -8.04
CA GLU A 174 1.36 -24.05 -7.88
C GLU A 174 1.10 -22.73 -8.65
N LEU A 175 2.02 -21.77 -8.56
CA LEU A 175 1.90 -20.49 -9.26
C LEU A 175 1.94 -20.64 -10.78
N ARG A 176 2.74 -21.57 -11.32
CA ARG A 176 2.78 -21.83 -12.76
C ARG A 176 1.48 -22.45 -13.28
N ARG A 177 0.86 -23.36 -12.52
CA ARG A 177 -0.45 -23.95 -12.87
C ARG A 177 -1.60 -22.94 -12.84
N GLY A 178 -1.52 -21.91 -12.02
CA GLY A 178 -2.55 -20.86 -11.92
C GLY A 178 -2.51 -19.82 -13.04
N VAL A 179 -1.52 -19.89 -13.94
CA VAL A 179 -1.35 -19.00 -15.11
C VAL A 179 -1.84 -19.64 -16.41
N GLU A 180 -2.11 -20.96 -16.41
CA GLU A 180 -2.76 -21.69 -17.50
C GLU A 180 -4.30 -21.56 -17.40
#